data_5849b97b06ccf80e123f8209c44a4781
#
_entry.id   5849b97b06ccf80e123f8209c44a4781
#
_cell.length_a   1.000
_cell.length_b   1.000
_cell.length_c   1.000
_cell.angle_alpha   90.00
_cell.angle_beta   90.00
_cell.angle_gamma   90.00
#
_symmetry.space_group_name_H-M   'P 1'
#
loop_
_entity.id
_entity.type
_entity.pdbx_description
1 polymer ?
#
loop_
_entity_poly.entity_id
_entity_poly.type
_entity_poly.pdbx_seq_one_letter_code
_entity_poly.pdbx_strand_id
1 'polypeptide(L)'
;MKNKKSSKVLEELLSRSDYLVVQGNDLAKSFGNLKAFEHKLLDYCFSFVTKDSKPEERFTLKIAELLKYLGLTSSGTNYERVIRAFKVLNENTALYLPIEENGVKGIMMTQLFGYINYLETGLVHFEFSKYAQPYVFDLRKNFYSFKLRELARIKGKYALILLKLWEASRFRDNRITLINGTLEEWQTWFLGSEKRLTAGKFMQNIIKRAAEELEEKLNIEIILDTKKDGRKVVGYEMEIIDKRQPDLTIFE
;
A
#
# COMPACT_ATOMS: atom_id res chain seq x y z
N MET A 1 23.88 -32.62 2.42
CA MET A 1 23.99 -31.71 3.59
C MET A 1 23.33 -30.38 3.21
N LYS A 2 22.19 -30.00 3.82
CA LYS A 2 21.56 -28.72 3.62
C LYS A 2 22.47 -27.62 4.21
N ASN A 3 22.78 -26.62 3.39
CA ASN A 3 23.65 -25.52 3.79
C ASN A 3 22.93 -24.63 4.82
N LYS A 4 23.27 -24.75 6.11
CA LYS A 4 22.65 -24.04 7.25
C LYS A 4 22.60 -22.52 7.08
N LYS A 5 23.52 -21.91 6.33
CA LYS A 5 23.53 -20.47 6.07
C LYS A 5 22.47 -20.04 5.04
N SER A 6 22.22 -20.86 4.01
CA SER A 6 21.18 -20.58 3.03
C SER A 6 19.77 -20.77 3.62
N SER A 7 19.62 -21.70 4.59
CA SER A 7 18.36 -21.92 5.31
C SER A 7 17.93 -20.69 6.11
N LYS A 8 18.85 -20.03 6.82
CA LYS A 8 18.53 -18.86 7.65
C LYS A 8 18.12 -17.63 6.81
N VAL A 9 18.81 -17.39 5.68
CA VAL A 9 18.44 -16.33 4.75
C VAL A 9 17.09 -16.62 4.08
N LEU A 10 16.84 -17.89 3.74
CA LEU A 10 15.57 -18.31 3.17
C LEU A 10 14.43 -18.16 4.19
N GLU A 11 14.65 -18.51 5.46
CA GLU A 11 13.68 -18.30 6.55
C GLU A 11 13.40 -16.82 6.81
N GLU A 12 14.43 -15.97 6.77
CA GLU A 12 14.27 -14.51 6.91
C GLU A 12 13.49 -13.91 5.73
N LEU A 13 13.75 -14.36 4.51
CA LEU A 13 13.02 -13.94 3.32
C LEU A 13 11.60 -14.51 3.31
N LEU A 14 11.37 -15.74 3.77
CA LEU A 14 10.05 -16.35 3.94
C LEU A 14 9.24 -15.65 5.03
N SER A 15 9.86 -15.27 6.14
CA SER A 15 9.18 -14.48 7.17
C SER A 15 8.74 -13.12 6.65
N ARG A 16 9.50 -12.52 5.71
CA ARG A 16 9.07 -11.31 4.99
C ARG A 16 7.98 -11.61 3.97
N SER A 17 7.95 -12.79 3.36
CA SER A 17 6.90 -13.20 2.43
C SER A 17 5.59 -13.52 3.14
N ASP A 18 5.63 -14.07 4.34
CA ASP A 18 4.45 -14.24 5.19
C ASP A 18 3.82 -12.86 5.54
N TYR A 19 4.62 -11.79 5.50
CA TYR A 19 4.15 -10.40 5.55
C TYR A 19 3.58 -9.88 4.24
N LEU A 20 3.91 -10.47 3.10
CA LEU A 20 3.69 -9.90 1.77
C LEU A 20 2.65 -10.62 0.94
N VAL A 21 2.29 -11.83 1.25
CA VAL A 21 1.63 -12.68 0.28
C VAL A 21 0.64 -13.66 0.88
N VAL A 22 -0.47 -13.21 1.40
CA VAL A 22 -1.60 -14.13 1.51
C VAL A 22 -2.89 -13.58 0.92
N GLN A 23 -2.97 -12.33 0.59
CA GLN A 23 -4.10 -11.73 -0.15
C GLN A 23 -3.68 -10.33 -0.58
N GLY A 24 -4.32 -9.72 -1.56
CA GLY A 24 -4.03 -8.34 -2.03
C GLY A 24 -3.93 -7.26 -0.94
N ASN A 25 -4.37 -7.59 0.27
CA ASN A 25 -4.25 -6.82 1.50
C ASN A 25 -2.78 -6.59 1.94
N ASP A 26 -1.87 -7.47 1.57
CA ASP A 26 -0.49 -7.41 2.05
C ASP A 26 0.40 -6.47 1.21
N LEU A 27 0.02 -6.19 -0.02
CA LEU A 27 0.65 -5.14 -0.83
C LEU A 27 0.52 -3.76 -0.17
N ALA A 28 -0.62 -3.47 0.47
CA ALA A 28 -0.80 -2.22 1.21
C ALA A 28 0.18 -2.07 2.38
N LYS A 29 0.51 -3.16 3.03
CA LYS A 29 1.44 -3.19 4.15
C LYS A 29 2.91 -3.09 3.71
N SER A 30 3.20 -3.39 2.43
CA SER A 30 4.57 -3.57 1.93
C SER A 30 5.29 -2.28 1.58
N PHE A 31 4.57 -1.19 1.39
CA PHE A 31 5.13 0.04 0.84
C PHE A 31 5.36 1.15 1.87
N GLY A 32 5.63 0.78 3.13
CA GLY A 32 5.93 1.73 4.21
C GLY A 32 7.14 2.65 3.93
N ASN A 33 8.03 2.27 3.01
CA ASN A 33 9.18 3.09 2.61
C ASN A 33 8.83 4.22 1.62
N LEU A 34 7.67 4.16 0.96
CA LEU A 34 7.24 5.17 0.00
C LEU A 34 6.81 6.45 0.70
N LYS A 35 7.06 7.59 0.07
CA LYS A 35 6.55 8.90 0.51
C LYS A 35 5.11 9.09 0.02
N ALA A 36 4.40 10.10 0.57
CA ALA A 36 3.02 10.38 0.22
C ALA A 36 2.78 10.57 -1.29
N PHE A 37 3.70 11.22 -2.00
CA PHE A 37 3.56 11.42 -3.44
C PHE A 37 3.69 10.12 -4.22
N GLU A 38 4.62 9.26 -3.83
CA GLU A 38 4.86 7.95 -4.44
C GLU A 38 3.67 7.02 -4.20
N HIS A 39 3.08 7.05 -2.99
CA HIS A 39 1.83 6.35 -2.71
C HIS A 39 0.69 6.79 -3.62
N LYS A 40 0.50 8.11 -3.80
CA LYS A 40 -0.56 8.65 -4.68
C LYS A 40 -0.33 8.27 -6.14
N LEU A 41 0.92 8.32 -6.60
CA LEU A 41 1.28 7.88 -7.95
C LEU A 41 0.99 6.39 -8.14
N LEU A 42 1.37 5.56 -7.17
CA LEU A 42 1.10 4.13 -7.19
C LEU A 42 -0.41 3.85 -7.27
N ASP A 43 -1.20 4.52 -6.43
CA ASP A 43 -2.66 4.39 -6.43
C ASP A 43 -3.27 4.86 -7.77
N TYR A 44 -2.71 5.91 -8.35
CA TYR A 44 -3.11 6.36 -9.68
C TYR A 44 -2.77 5.31 -10.75
N CYS A 45 -1.63 4.64 -10.68
CA CYS A 45 -1.30 3.52 -11.57
C CYS A 45 -2.27 2.35 -11.39
N PHE A 46 -2.62 2.01 -10.17
CA PHE A 46 -3.63 0.96 -9.92
C PHE A 46 -5.01 1.31 -10.48
N SER A 47 -5.38 2.59 -10.57
CA SER A 47 -6.68 3.00 -11.10
C SER A 47 -6.87 2.67 -12.59
N PHE A 48 -5.81 2.42 -13.33
CA PHE A 48 -5.89 1.96 -14.72
C PHE A 48 -6.36 0.51 -14.84
N VAL A 49 -6.13 -0.29 -13.79
CA VAL A 49 -6.56 -1.70 -13.79
C VAL A 49 -8.06 -1.77 -13.59
N THR A 50 -8.75 -2.41 -14.51
CA THR A 50 -10.20 -2.64 -14.48
C THR A 50 -10.48 -4.14 -14.36
N LYS A 51 -11.75 -4.51 -14.18
CA LYS A 51 -12.18 -5.92 -14.21
C LYS A 51 -11.92 -6.61 -15.56
N ASP A 52 -11.80 -5.82 -16.63
CA ASP A 52 -11.61 -6.31 -18.00
C ASP A 52 -10.14 -6.27 -18.43
N SER A 53 -9.26 -5.73 -17.58
CA SER A 53 -7.83 -5.67 -17.84
C SER A 53 -7.21 -7.06 -17.93
N LYS A 54 -6.29 -7.23 -18.90
CA LYS A 54 -5.64 -8.51 -19.15
C LYS A 54 -4.24 -8.54 -18.54
N PRO A 55 -3.74 -9.74 -18.22
CA PRO A 55 -2.32 -9.93 -17.92
C PRO A 55 -1.45 -9.32 -19.02
N GLU A 56 -0.33 -8.70 -18.61
CA GLU A 56 0.65 -8.05 -19.50
C GLU A 56 0.07 -6.85 -20.29
N GLU A 57 -1.04 -6.27 -19.82
CA GLU A 57 -1.60 -5.06 -20.40
C GLU A 57 -0.68 -3.87 -20.14
N ARG A 58 -0.43 -3.10 -21.20
CA ARG A 58 0.35 -1.87 -21.14
C ARG A 58 -0.57 -0.68 -20.95
N PHE A 59 -0.35 0.05 -19.88
CA PHE A 59 -1.08 1.27 -19.55
C PHE A 59 -0.30 2.51 -19.99
N THR A 60 -1.04 3.57 -20.31
CA THR A 60 -0.46 4.87 -20.67
C THR A 60 -0.98 5.94 -19.75
N LEU A 61 -0.08 6.57 -19.01
CA LEU A 61 -0.34 7.68 -18.12
C LEU A 61 0.15 8.97 -18.78
N LYS A 62 -0.68 10.03 -18.78
CA LYS A 62 -0.26 11.38 -19.12
C LYS A 62 0.07 12.15 -17.86
N ILE A 63 1.31 12.64 -17.73
CA ILE A 63 1.77 13.36 -16.53
C ILE A 63 0.89 14.58 -16.26
N ALA A 64 0.45 15.32 -17.30
CA ALA A 64 -0.42 16.47 -17.13
C ALA A 64 -1.76 16.12 -16.46
N GLU A 65 -2.36 14.96 -16.80
CA GLU A 65 -3.61 14.49 -16.21
C GLU A 65 -3.40 14.09 -14.74
N LEU A 66 -2.30 13.38 -14.44
CA LEU A 66 -1.91 13.05 -13.07
C LEU A 66 -1.71 14.31 -12.21
N LEU A 67 -0.97 15.31 -12.73
CA LEU A 67 -0.73 16.57 -12.00
C LEU A 67 -2.04 17.31 -11.73
N LYS A 68 -2.92 17.40 -12.72
CA LYS A 68 -4.27 17.97 -12.55
C LYS A 68 -5.06 17.21 -11.47
N TYR A 69 -5.04 15.89 -11.51
CA TYR A 69 -5.69 15.03 -10.51
C TYR A 69 -5.15 15.29 -9.09
N LEU A 70 -3.84 15.48 -8.95
CA LEU A 70 -3.19 15.78 -7.68
C LEU A 70 -3.32 17.26 -7.25
N GLY A 71 -3.98 18.12 -8.04
CA GLY A 71 -4.10 19.55 -7.76
C GLY A 71 -2.78 20.32 -7.91
N LEU A 72 -1.87 19.82 -8.76
CA LEU A 72 -0.55 20.39 -9.01
C LEU A 72 -0.50 21.09 -10.38
N THR A 73 0.36 22.10 -10.48
CA THR A 73 0.60 22.80 -11.75
C THR A 73 1.45 21.96 -12.70
N SER A 74 1.22 22.11 -14.01
CA SER A 74 2.03 21.49 -15.07
C SER A 74 3.35 22.24 -15.28
N SER A 75 4.21 22.24 -14.26
CA SER A 75 5.56 22.83 -14.31
C SER A 75 6.62 21.77 -14.55
N GLY A 76 7.78 22.16 -15.10
CA GLY A 76 8.93 21.27 -15.30
C GLY A 76 9.34 20.55 -14.01
N THR A 77 9.36 21.29 -12.88
CA THR A 77 9.65 20.72 -11.55
C THR A 77 8.68 19.60 -11.15
N ASN A 78 7.38 19.75 -11.44
CA ASN A 78 6.40 18.73 -11.14
C ASN A 78 6.51 17.53 -12.10
N TYR A 79 6.86 17.75 -13.37
CA TYR A 79 7.18 16.66 -14.30
C TYR A 79 8.39 15.84 -13.81
N GLU A 80 9.49 16.50 -13.45
CA GLU A 80 10.64 15.82 -12.86
C GLU A 80 10.28 15.06 -11.58
N ARG A 81 9.43 15.63 -10.74
CA ARG A 81 8.96 14.97 -9.52
C ARG A 81 8.22 13.66 -9.82
N VAL A 82 7.38 13.64 -10.86
CA VAL A 82 6.69 12.41 -11.29
C VAL A 82 7.69 11.38 -11.80
N ILE A 83 8.66 11.78 -12.63
CA ILE A 83 9.68 10.86 -13.16
C ILE A 83 10.51 10.25 -12.01
N ARG A 84 10.93 11.08 -11.04
CA ARG A 84 11.67 10.61 -9.86
C ARG A 84 10.83 9.66 -9.00
N ALA A 85 9.51 9.92 -8.88
CA ALA A 85 8.62 9.03 -8.15
C ALA A 85 8.47 7.68 -8.86
N PHE A 86 8.37 7.63 -10.18
CA PHE A 86 8.40 6.36 -10.93
C PHE A 86 9.72 5.60 -10.74
N LYS A 87 10.87 6.31 -10.73
CA LYS A 87 12.14 5.68 -10.40
C LYS A 87 12.11 5.04 -9.02
N VAL A 88 11.60 5.77 -8.00
CA VAL A 88 11.47 5.23 -6.63
C VAL A 88 10.54 4.02 -6.60
N LEU A 89 9.40 4.07 -7.30
CA LEU A 89 8.50 2.91 -7.40
C LEU A 89 9.20 1.71 -8.04
N ASN A 90 9.93 1.93 -9.12
CA ASN A 90 10.68 0.85 -9.79
C ASN A 90 11.74 0.20 -8.87
N GLU A 91 12.39 0.98 -8.01
CA GLU A 91 13.46 0.51 -7.12
C GLU A 91 12.95 -0.08 -5.79
N ASN A 92 11.80 0.39 -5.29
CA ASN A 92 11.35 0.11 -3.92
C ASN A 92 10.05 -0.69 -3.82
N THR A 93 9.57 -1.27 -4.92
CA THR A 93 8.38 -2.13 -4.92
C THR A 93 8.73 -3.58 -5.24
N ALA A 94 9.83 -4.07 -4.68
CA ALA A 94 10.19 -5.47 -4.77
C ALA A 94 9.17 -6.35 -4.03
N LEU A 95 8.81 -7.47 -4.65
CA LEU A 95 7.88 -8.47 -4.12
C LEU A 95 8.63 -9.78 -3.86
N TYR A 96 8.31 -10.40 -2.73
CA TYR A 96 8.83 -11.70 -2.31
C TYR A 96 7.65 -12.67 -2.23
N LEU A 97 7.50 -13.53 -3.24
CA LEU A 97 6.34 -14.40 -3.40
C LEU A 97 6.70 -15.84 -3.02
N PRO A 98 5.97 -16.50 -2.08
CA PRO A 98 6.21 -17.91 -1.81
C PRO A 98 5.85 -18.73 -3.04
N ILE A 99 6.70 -19.70 -3.36
CA ILE A 99 6.49 -20.64 -4.44
C ILE A 99 6.69 -22.07 -3.93
N GLU A 100 6.08 -23.01 -4.64
CA GLU A 100 6.35 -24.43 -4.44
C GLU A 100 6.59 -25.08 -5.81
N GLU A 101 7.76 -25.63 -6.01
CA GLU A 101 8.14 -26.36 -7.22
C GLU A 101 8.52 -27.79 -6.86
N ASN A 102 7.80 -28.74 -7.44
CA ASN A 102 8.01 -30.18 -7.19
C ASN A 102 8.02 -30.56 -5.68
N GLY A 103 7.13 -29.95 -4.88
CA GLY A 103 7.06 -30.17 -3.43
C GLY A 103 8.15 -29.46 -2.62
N VAL A 104 8.98 -28.63 -3.25
CA VAL A 104 10.03 -27.83 -2.59
C VAL A 104 9.57 -26.39 -2.46
N LYS A 105 9.48 -25.91 -1.22
CA LYS A 105 9.13 -24.52 -0.92
C LYS A 105 10.30 -23.59 -1.23
N GLY A 106 10.00 -22.46 -1.85
CA GLY A 106 10.97 -21.44 -2.24
C GLY A 106 10.37 -20.02 -2.16
N ILE A 107 11.17 -19.04 -2.59
CA ILE A 107 10.74 -17.65 -2.73
C ILE A 107 11.09 -17.18 -4.13
N MET A 108 10.12 -16.63 -4.83
CA MET A 108 10.34 -15.85 -6.03
C MET A 108 10.51 -14.38 -5.67
N MET A 109 11.58 -13.76 -6.14
CA MET A 109 11.81 -12.32 -6.01
C MET A 109 11.48 -11.64 -7.33
N THR A 110 10.62 -10.64 -7.31
CA THR A 110 10.23 -9.88 -8.49
C THR A 110 9.95 -8.42 -8.11
N GLN A 111 9.60 -7.61 -9.10
CA GLN A 111 9.19 -6.23 -8.92
C GLN A 111 7.67 -6.11 -9.16
N LEU A 112 7.04 -5.07 -8.58
CA LEU A 112 5.64 -4.77 -8.85
C LEU A 112 5.44 -4.34 -10.31
N PHE A 113 6.33 -3.50 -10.83
CA PHE A 113 6.32 -3.08 -12.22
C PHE A 113 7.25 -3.95 -13.05
N GLY A 114 6.74 -4.51 -14.13
CA GLY A 114 7.54 -5.25 -15.13
C GLY A 114 8.20 -4.33 -16.15
N TYR A 115 7.59 -3.15 -16.36
CA TYR A 115 8.04 -2.19 -17.37
C TYR A 115 7.59 -0.78 -16.97
N ILE A 116 8.49 0.20 -17.10
CA ILE A 116 8.20 1.63 -17.01
C ILE A 116 9.05 2.34 -18.08
N ASN A 117 8.39 3.07 -18.97
CA ASN A 117 9.04 3.88 -19.99
C ASN A 117 8.48 5.30 -19.98
N TYR A 118 9.35 6.27 -19.82
CA TYR A 118 9.05 7.69 -19.92
C TYR A 118 9.40 8.23 -21.29
N LEU A 119 8.49 9.01 -21.87
CA LEU A 119 8.69 9.72 -23.12
C LEU A 119 8.77 11.24 -22.86
N GLU A 120 9.63 11.94 -23.58
CA GLU A 120 9.78 13.41 -23.46
C GLU A 120 8.48 14.18 -23.76
N THR A 121 7.52 13.53 -24.42
CA THR A 121 6.17 14.05 -24.64
C THR A 121 5.32 14.14 -23.35
N GLY A 122 5.84 13.69 -22.21
CA GLY A 122 5.11 13.63 -20.93
C GLY A 122 4.19 12.42 -20.81
N LEU A 123 4.37 11.40 -21.64
CA LEU A 123 3.70 10.10 -21.52
C LEU A 123 4.56 9.14 -20.72
N VAL A 124 3.93 8.35 -19.88
CA VAL A 124 4.55 7.20 -19.23
C VAL A 124 3.79 5.94 -19.60
N HIS A 125 4.49 4.99 -20.19
CA HIS A 125 3.97 3.65 -20.41
C HIS A 125 4.43 2.75 -19.29
N PHE A 126 3.54 1.94 -18.73
CA PHE A 126 3.91 1.00 -17.66
C PHE A 126 3.10 -0.29 -17.78
N GLU A 127 3.68 -1.36 -17.24
CA GLU A 127 3.07 -2.67 -17.09
C GLU A 127 3.32 -3.14 -15.67
N PHE A 128 2.35 -3.80 -15.06
CA PHE A 128 2.61 -4.55 -13.84
C PHE A 128 3.33 -5.85 -14.20
N SER A 129 4.24 -6.29 -13.32
CA SER A 129 4.92 -7.56 -13.51
C SER A 129 3.91 -8.69 -13.64
N LYS A 130 4.14 -9.61 -14.56
CA LYS A 130 3.28 -10.79 -14.76
C LYS A 130 3.09 -11.61 -13.47
N TYR A 131 4.07 -11.58 -12.58
CA TYR A 131 4.00 -12.26 -11.28
C TYR A 131 3.27 -11.44 -10.21
N ALA A 132 3.19 -10.14 -10.38
CA ALA A 132 2.43 -9.23 -9.50
C ALA A 132 0.97 -9.09 -9.93
N GLN A 133 0.65 -9.37 -11.17
CA GLN A 133 -0.69 -9.16 -11.75
C GLN A 133 -1.82 -9.80 -10.95
N PRO A 134 -1.75 -11.07 -10.48
CA PRO A 134 -2.82 -11.65 -9.69
C PRO A 134 -3.15 -10.79 -8.45
N TYR A 135 -2.12 -10.26 -7.79
CA TYR A 135 -2.27 -9.42 -6.61
C TYR A 135 -2.80 -8.03 -6.96
N VAL A 136 -2.35 -7.45 -8.06
CA VAL A 136 -2.83 -6.14 -8.56
C VAL A 136 -4.31 -6.22 -8.93
N PHE A 137 -4.75 -7.28 -9.61
CA PHE A 137 -6.15 -7.49 -9.97
C PHE A 137 -7.01 -7.80 -8.74
N ASP A 138 -6.51 -8.60 -7.81
CA ASP A 138 -7.19 -8.89 -6.55
C ASP A 138 -7.27 -7.66 -5.66
N LEU A 139 -6.21 -6.82 -5.62
CA LEU A 139 -6.25 -5.50 -5.01
C LEU A 139 -7.38 -4.64 -5.58
N ARG A 140 -7.48 -4.55 -6.90
CA ARG A 140 -8.55 -3.78 -7.54
C ARG A 140 -9.93 -4.27 -7.13
N LYS A 141 -10.10 -5.58 -7.08
CA LYS A 141 -11.36 -6.23 -6.73
C LYS A 141 -11.76 -6.02 -5.27
N ASN A 142 -10.78 -6.01 -4.36
CA ASN A 142 -11.00 -6.00 -2.92
C ASN A 142 -10.68 -4.66 -2.24
N PHE A 143 -9.89 -3.78 -2.87
CA PHE A 143 -9.20 -2.66 -2.22
C PHE A 143 -9.62 -1.27 -2.68
N TYR A 144 -10.00 -1.11 -3.93
CA TYR A 144 -10.25 0.21 -4.52
C TYR A 144 -11.74 0.54 -4.66
N SER A 145 -12.51 0.26 -3.63
CA SER A 145 -13.85 0.82 -3.50
C SER A 145 -13.84 2.30 -3.11
N PHE A 146 -12.71 2.81 -2.59
CA PHE A 146 -12.63 4.23 -2.28
C PHE A 146 -12.29 5.07 -3.51
N LYS A 147 -12.97 6.21 -3.60
CA LYS A 147 -12.82 7.11 -4.75
C LYS A 147 -11.41 7.72 -4.75
N LEU A 148 -10.73 7.69 -5.89
CA LEU A 148 -9.43 8.35 -6.11
C LEU A 148 -9.41 9.81 -5.61
N ARG A 149 -10.54 10.53 -5.69
CA ARG A 149 -10.66 11.90 -5.17
C ARG A 149 -10.46 12.00 -3.65
N GLU A 150 -10.79 10.97 -2.89
CA GLU A 150 -10.56 10.94 -1.44
C GLU A 150 -9.07 10.81 -1.14
N LEU A 151 -8.37 9.95 -1.87
CA LEU A 151 -6.90 9.85 -1.81
C LEU A 151 -6.20 11.18 -2.09
N ALA A 152 -6.69 11.94 -3.06
CA ALA A 152 -6.10 13.24 -3.41
C ALA A 152 -6.14 14.24 -2.24
N ARG A 153 -7.14 14.15 -1.36
CA ARG A 153 -7.31 15.03 -0.19
C ARG A 153 -6.34 14.72 0.94
N ILE A 154 -5.88 13.46 1.07
CA ILE A 154 -4.98 13.02 2.12
C ILE A 154 -3.56 13.44 1.76
N LYS A 155 -2.86 14.10 2.68
CA LYS A 155 -1.52 14.66 2.45
C LYS A 155 -0.42 13.82 3.09
N GLY A 156 -0.71 13.25 4.27
CA GLY A 156 0.25 12.53 5.08
C GLY A 156 0.54 11.12 4.56
N LYS A 157 1.82 10.72 4.52
CA LYS A 157 2.25 9.36 4.22
C LYS A 157 1.52 8.34 5.10
N TYR A 158 1.49 8.60 6.39
CA TYR A 158 0.94 7.66 7.36
C TYR A 158 -0.59 7.55 7.31
N ALA A 159 -1.27 8.64 6.96
CA ALA A 159 -2.72 8.61 6.72
C ALA A 159 -3.06 7.80 5.45
N LEU A 160 -2.25 7.90 4.39
CA LEU A 160 -2.40 7.06 3.19
C LEU A 160 -2.18 5.57 3.50
N ILE A 161 -1.18 5.24 4.32
CA ILE A 161 -0.93 3.87 4.77
C ILE A 161 -2.12 3.36 5.61
N LEU A 162 -2.60 4.17 6.57
CA LEU A 162 -3.73 3.81 7.41
C LEU A 162 -5.00 3.59 6.61
N LEU A 163 -5.28 4.45 5.61
CA LEU A 163 -6.41 4.27 4.71
C LEU A 163 -6.34 2.92 3.99
N LYS A 164 -5.17 2.56 3.48
CA LYS A 164 -4.96 1.27 2.80
C LYS A 164 -5.13 0.08 3.74
N LEU A 165 -4.61 0.17 4.95
CA LEU A 165 -4.79 -0.86 5.98
C LEU A 165 -6.27 -1.01 6.35
N TRP A 166 -6.99 0.09 6.47
CA TRP A 166 -8.42 0.07 6.76
C TRP A 166 -9.21 -0.61 5.65
N GLU A 167 -9.06 -0.15 4.40
CA GLU A 167 -9.77 -0.76 3.26
C GLU A 167 -9.38 -2.24 3.06
N ALA A 168 -8.12 -2.59 3.35
CA ALA A 168 -7.64 -3.97 3.31
C ALA A 168 -8.28 -4.87 4.38
N SER A 169 -8.55 -4.32 5.53
CA SER A 169 -9.12 -5.04 6.67
C SER A 169 -10.64 -5.04 6.66
N ARG A 170 -11.23 -4.19 5.80
CA ARG A 170 -12.67 -4.05 5.68
C ARG A 170 -13.29 -5.26 5.00
N PHE A 171 -14.27 -5.88 5.67
CA PHE A 171 -15.00 -7.00 5.10
C PHE A 171 -16.33 -6.52 4.50
N ARG A 172 -16.46 -6.50 3.17
CA ARG A 172 -17.68 -6.08 2.44
C ARG A 172 -18.12 -4.66 2.87
N ASP A 173 -19.42 -4.49 3.12
CA ASP A 173 -20.03 -3.22 3.52
C ASP A 173 -20.10 -3.03 5.03
N ASN A 174 -19.26 -3.73 5.79
CA ASN A 174 -19.21 -3.56 7.23
C ASN A 174 -18.81 -2.13 7.59
N ARG A 175 -19.62 -1.50 8.43
CA ARG A 175 -19.37 -0.16 8.94
C ARG A 175 -18.26 -0.12 9.97
N ILE A 176 -17.98 -1.24 10.63
CA ILE A 176 -16.96 -1.33 11.68
C ILE A 176 -15.85 -2.24 11.17
N THR A 177 -14.62 -1.74 11.25
CA THR A 177 -13.42 -2.50 10.88
C THR A 177 -12.45 -2.50 12.06
N LEU A 178 -11.98 -3.69 12.44
CA LEU A 178 -10.97 -3.88 13.47
C LEU A 178 -9.62 -4.18 12.82
N ILE A 179 -8.59 -3.41 13.22
CA ILE A 179 -7.20 -3.64 12.84
C ILE A 179 -6.41 -3.95 14.10
N ASN A 180 -5.89 -5.16 14.16
CA ASN A 180 -5.11 -5.65 15.29
C ASN A 180 -3.69 -5.97 14.86
N GLY A 181 -2.71 -5.76 15.75
CA GLY A 181 -1.35 -6.17 15.50
C GLY A 181 -0.43 -5.95 16.70
N THR A 182 0.70 -6.63 16.66
CA THR A 182 1.82 -6.38 17.58
C THR A 182 2.45 -5.03 17.29
N LEU A 183 3.22 -4.49 18.23
CA LEU A 183 3.97 -3.24 18.02
C LEU A 183 4.93 -3.35 16.83
N GLU A 184 5.52 -4.53 16.63
CA GLU A 184 6.43 -4.77 15.51
C GLU A 184 5.70 -4.76 14.16
N GLU A 185 4.54 -5.41 14.06
CA GLU A 185 3.70 -5.39 12.87
C GLU A 185 3.27 -3.99 12.51
N TRP A 186 2.70 -3.24 13.47
CA TRP A 186 2.30 -1.84 13.27
C TRP A 186 3.46 -0.99 12.76
N GLN A 187 4.64 -1.10 13.39
CA GLN A 187 5.81 -0.35 12.93
C GLN A 187 6.30 -0.80 11.55
N THR A 188 6.17 -2.08 11.22
CA THR A 188 6.53 -2.59 9.90
C THR A 188 5.60 -2.03 8.82
N TRP A 189 4.29 -1.99 9.07
CA TRP A 189 3.33 -1.41 8.13
C TRP A 189 3.57 0.06 7.84
N PHE A 190 3.92 0.85 8.84
CA PHE A 190 4.07 2.29 8.72
C PHE A 190 5.48 2.77 8.38
N LEU A 191 6.48 2.07 8.87
CA LEU A 191 7.90 2.48 8.76
C LEU A 191 8.68 1.66 7.73
N GLY A 192 8.16 0.51 7.32
CA GLY A 192 8.90 -0.40 6.43
C GLY A 192 10.25 -0.77 7.04
N SER A 193 11.35 -0.44 6.37
CA SER A 193 12.72 -0.65 6.84
C SER A 193 13.30 0.52 7.67
N GLU A 194 12.53 1.59 7.88
CA GLU A 194 12.99 2.73 8.68
C GLU A 194 13.23 2.33 10.16
N LYS A 195 14.03 3.14 10.87
CA LYS A 195 14.35 2.89 12.29
C LYS A 195 13.09 2.81 13.15
N ARG A 196 13.00 1.77 13.97
CA ARG A 196 11.92 1.57 14.93
C ARG A 196 11.91 2.66 16.00
N LEU A 197 10.70 3.04 16.40
CA LEU A 197 10.46 4.04 17.43
C LEU A 197 10.05 3.37 18.75
N THR A 198 10.18 4.08 19.86
CA THR A 198 9.51 3.64 21.10
C THR A 198 7.99 3.67 20.90
N ALA A 199 7.27 2.78 21.58
CA ALA A 199 5.81 2.67 21.45
C ALA A 199 5.10 4.03 21.63
N GLY A 200 5.47 4.82 22.65
CA GLY A 200 4.88 6.14 22.87
C GLY A 200 5.15 7.13 21.73
N LYS A 201 6.39 7.18 21.20
CA LYS A 201 6.72 8.05 20.04
C LYS A 201 6.00 7.59 18.77
N PHE A 202 5.91 6.29 18.54
CA PHE A 202 5.21 5.74 17.40
C PHE A 202 3.71 6.07 17.46
N MET A 203 3.08 5.87 18.63
CA MET A 203 1.68 6.25 18.86
C MET A 203 1.44 7.73 18.58
N GLN A 204 2.21 8.62 19.20
CA GLN A 204 1.95 10.07 19.13
C GLN A 204 2.30 10.68 17.76
N ASN A 205 3.42 10.28 17.17
CA ASN A 205 3.94 10.94 15.98
C ASN A 205 3.43 10.33 14.67
N ILE A 206 2.93 9.10 14.73
CA ILE A 206 2.53 8.34 13.54
C ILE A 206 1.06 7.97 13.60
N ILE A 207 0.65 7.11 14.54
CA ILE A 207 -0.72 6.56 14.53
C ILE A 207 -1.76 7.64 14.77
N LYS A 208 -1.61 8.45 15.84
CA LYS A 208 -2.58 9.52 16.15
C LYS A 208 -2.70 10.53 15.03
N ARG A 209 -1.58 11.00 14.48
CA ARG A 209 -1.60 11.97 13.38
C ARG A 209 -2.25 11.40 12.11
N ALA A 210 -2.03 10.13 11.83
CA ALA A 210 -2.67 9.46 10.70
C ALA A 210 -4.19 9.33 10.91
N ALA A 211 -4.62 8.97 12.13
CA ALA A 211 -6.02 8.88 12.50
C ALA A 211 -6.71 10.25 12.42
N GLU A 212 -6.14 11.27 13.06
CA GLU A 212 -6.65 12.65 13.04
C GLU A 212 -6.83 13.19 11.61
N GLU A 213 -5.86 12.95 10.72
CA GLU A 213 -5.98 13.36 9.32
C GLU A 213 -7.09 12.62 8.58
N LEU A 214 -7.26 11.31 8.83
CA LEU A 214 -8.34 10.54 8.21
C LEU A 214 -9.72 10.98 8.70
N GLU A 215 -9.89 11.19 10.01
CA GLU A 215 -11.13 11.70 10.59
C GLU A 215 -11.49 13.09 10.05
N GLU A 216 -10.48 13.99 9.90
CA GLU A 216 -10.68 15.33 9.32
C GLU A 216 -11.12 15.28 7.85
N LYS A 217 -10.59 14.34 7.06
CA LYS A 217 -10.81 14.28 5.61
C LYS A 217 -11.93 13.37 5.18
N LEU A 218 -12.24 12.37 5.98
CA LEU A 218 -13.26 11.36 5.73
C LEU A 218 -14.30 11.39 6.85
N ASN A 219 -15.53 11.06 6.55
CA ASN A 219 -16.58 10.95 7.57
C ASN A 219 -16.48 9.59 8.28
N ILE A 220 -15.50 9.45 9.17
CA ILE A 220 -15.21 8.25 9.94
C ILE A 220 -14.91 8.61 11.39
N GLU A 221 -14.94 7.61 12.27
CA GLU A 221 -14.51 7.71 13.66
C GLU A 221 -13.48 6.61 13.93
N ILE A 222 -12.40 6.94 14.64
CA ILE A 222 -11.31 6.02 14.94
C ILE A 222 -11.13 5.90 16.44
N ILE A 223 -11.34 4.71 16.98
CA ILE A 223 -11.10 4.36 18.37
C ILE A 223 -9.79 3.57 18.44
N LEU A 224 -8.90 3.96 19.35
CA LEU A 224 -7.55 3.44 19.41
C LEU A 224 -7.19 2.93 20.79
N ASP A 225 -6.95 1.64 20.93
CA ASP A 225 -6.58 0.97 22.15
C ASP A 225 -5.13 0.47 22.13
N THR A 226 -4.49 0.52 23.30
CA THR A 226 -3.12 0.06 23.49
C THR A 226 -3.10 -1.27 24.23
N LYS A 227 -2.58 -2.31 23.60
CA LYS A 227 -2.37 -3.63 24.22
C LYS A 227 -1.09 -3.63 25.04
N LYS A 228 -1.19 -4.07 26.30
CA LYS A 228 -0.06 -4.10 27.24
C LYS A 228 0.14 -5.50 27.82
N ASP A 229 1.39 -5.85 28.05
CA ASP A 229 1.80 -6.94 28.91
C ASP A 229 2.52 -6.32 30.13
N GLY A 230 1.86 -6.29 31.26
CA GLY A 230 2.27 -5.52 32.42
C GLY A 230 2.38 -4.02 32.10
N ARG A 231 3.61 -3.48 32.20
CA ARG A 231 3.90 -2.07 31.85
C ARG A 231 4.34 -1.87 30.39
N LYS A 232 4.63 -2.97 29.67
CA LYS A 232 5.15 -2.91 28.32
C LYS A 232 4.01 -2.86 27.30
N VAL A 233 4.08 -1.92 26.34
CA VAL A 233 3.19 -1.92 25.18
C VAL A 233 3.63 -3.02 24.22
N VAL A 234 2.72 -3.94 23.92
CA VAL A 234 2.96 -5.09 23.03
C VAL A 234 2.25 -4.96 21.68
N GLY A 235 1.28 -4.05 21.55
CA GLY A 235 0.55 -3.84 20.30
C GLY A 235 -0.50 -2.76 20.43
N TYR A 236 -1.27 -2.62 19.36
CA TYR A 236 -2.42 -1.72 19.29
C TYR A 236 -3.61 -2.42 18.66
N GLU A 237 -4.79 -1.94 19.02
CA GLU A 237 -6.04 -2.27 18.39
C GLU A 237 -6.69 -0.97 17.93
N MET A 238 -7.20 -0.96 16.71
CA MET A 238 -7.88 0.18 16.13
C MET A 238 -9.23 -0.26 15.60
N GLU A 239 -10.28 0.39 16.05
CA GLU A 239 -11.62 0.26 15.49
C GLU A 239 -11.91 1.49 14.63
N ILE A 240 -12.33 1.27 13.40
CA ILE A 240 -12.70 2.33 12.45
C ILE A 240 -14.18 2.17 12.13
N ILE A 241 -14.94 3.21 12.42
CA ILE A 241 -16.39 3.28 12.17
C ILE A 241 -16.63 4.15 10.94
N ASP A 242 -17.06 3.53 9.85
CA ASP A 242 -17.38 4.23 8.60
C ASP A 242 -18.76 4.89 8.69
N LYS A 243 -18.78 6.22 8.74
CA LYS A 243 -19.99 7.05 8.76
C LYS A 243 -20.33 7.63 7.39
N ARG A 244 -19.57 7.27 6.34
CA ARG A 244 -19.85 7.72 4.97
C ARG A 244 -21.20 7.16 4.51
N GLN A 245 -21.95 7.96 3.78
CA GLN A 245 -23.18 7.44 3.17
C GLN A 245 -22.84 6.38 2.11
N PRO A 246 -23.56 5.25 2.06
CA PRO A 246 -23.39 4.30 0.96
C PRO A 246 -23.62 5.03 -0.38
N ASP A 247 -22.72 4.82 -1.33
CA ASP A 247 -22.88 5.35 -2.69
C ASP A 247 -24.03 4.61 -3.37
N LEU A 248 -25.16 5.26 -3.53
CA LEU A 248 -26.33 4.73 -4.24
C LEU A 248 -26.10 4.54 -5.75
N THR A 249 -24.92 4.86 -6.27
CA THR A 249 -24.57 4.81 -7.70
C THR A 249 -23.87 3.53 -8.15
N ILE A 250 -23.79 2.48 -7.31
CA ILE A 250 -23.11 1.22 -7.66
C ILE A 250 -24.09 0.15 -8.22
N PHE A 251 -25.36 0.50 -8.43
CA PHE A 251 -26.39 -0.42 -8.93
C PHE A 251 -26.95 -0.04 -10.30
N GLU A 252 -26.14 0.57 -11.19
CA GLU A 252 -26.47 0.68 -12.62
C GLU A 252 -25.40 0.02 -13.48
#